data_bb8630d08843d73afd61c7c296cb15da
#
_entry.id   bb8630d08843d73afd61c7c296cb15da
#
_cell.length_a   1.000
_cell.length_b   1.000
_cell.length_c   1.000
_cell.angle_alpha   90.00
_cell.angle_beta   90.00
_cell.angle_gamma   90.00
#
_symmetry.space_group_name_H-M   'P 1'
#
loop_
_entity.id
_entity.type
_entity.pdbx_description
1 polymer ?
#
loop_
_entity_poly.entity_id
_entity_poly.type
_entity_poly.pdbx_seq_one_letter_code
_entity_poly.pdbx_strand_id
1 'polypeptide(L)'
;MDNLNNITLNITEIFFSLQGEAKEVGLPTVFVRLTGCPLRCNYCDTAYAFKGNNPLTISHILNEVSKYNTQYICVTGGEPIAQSNCLKLLDSLIEAGYKVSMETSGSIDISPVNSKVSIVMDIKTPSSTEEKQNRYENLSVLQSKDQLKFVIASRSDFDWSCDLLKKNQVKSEVLFSPVYESLEPFQLADWILEKKINAVSYTHLPLPTKA
;
A
#
# COMPACT_ATOMS: atom_id res chain seq x y z
N MET A 1 -9.84 -17.51 -21.89
CA MET A 1 -10.00 -16.18 -21.24
C MET A 1 -11.06 -16.33 -20.18
N ASP A 2 -10.70 -16.17 -18.91
CA ASP A 2 -11.67 -16.19 -17.82
C ASP A 2 -12.70 -15.07 -18.07
N ASN A 3 -13.98 -15.40 -17.90
CA ASN A 3 -15.03 -14.39 -18.11
C ASN A 3 -15.00 -13.39 -16.93
N LEU A 4 -14.37 -12.22 -17.11
CA LEU A 4 -14.22 -11.17 -16.10
C LEU A 4 -15.56 -10.69 -15.50
N ASN A 5 -16.69 -11.01 -16.18
CA ASN A 5 -18.04 -10.75 -15.68
C ASN A 5 -18.46 -11.69 -14.53
N ASN A 6 -17.74 -12.80 -14.33
CA ASN A 6 -18.07 -13.79 -13.30
C ASN A 6 -17.10 -13.73 -12.10
N ILE A 7 -16.02 -12.92 -12.18
CA ILE A 7 -15.02 -12.81 -11.14
C ILE A 7 -15.31 -11.56 -10.34
N THR A 8 -15.62 -11.72 -9.06
CA THR A 8 -15.98 -10.61 -8.17
C THR A 8 -14.94 -10.36 -7.11
N LEU A 9 -14.90 -9.10 -6.65
CA LEU A 9 -14.17 -8.64 -5.46
C LEU A 9 -15.10 -7.78 -4.62
N ASN A 10 -14.97 -7.86 -3.31
CA ASN A 10 -15.64 -6.94 -2.40
C ASN A 10 -14.90 -5.60 -2.40
N ILE A 11 -15.56 -4.55 -2.83
CA ILE A 11 -15.02 -3.20 -2.97
C ILE A 11 -15.63 -2.30 -1.91
N THR A 12 -14.80 -1.59 -1.18
CA THR A 12 -15.25 -0.54 -0.25
C THR A 12 -15.60 0.72 -1.02
N GLU A 13 -14.70 1.14 -1.91
CA GLU A 13 -14.88 2.36 -2.73
C GLU A 13 -13.98 2.37 -3.96
N ILE A 14 -14.40 3.11 -4.98
CA ILE A 14 -13.57 3.51 -6.12
C ILE A 14 -13.68 5.03 -6.21
N PHE A 15 -12.55 5.74 -6.15
CA PHE A 15 -12.54 7.20 -6.17
C PHE A 15 -11.32 7.76 -6.89
N PHE A 16 -11.42 9.01 -7.32
CA PHE A 16 -10.36 9.74 -8.01
C PHE A 16 -9.81 10.84 -7.11
N SER A 17 -8.50 10.86 -6.92
CA SER A 17 -7.80 11.85 -6.09
C SER A 17 -6.35 11.99 -6.52
N LEU A 18 -5.60 12.84 -5.84
CA LEU A 18 -4.14 12.87 -5.95
C LEU A 18 -3.53 11.76 -5.10
N GLN A 19 -2.52 11.06 -5.63
CA GLN A 19 -1.73 10.15 -4.81
C GLN A 19 -0.96 10.93 -3.75
N GLY A 20 -1.16 10.55 -2.48
CA GLY A 20 -0.56 11.22 -1.32
C GLY A 20 0.83 10.69 -0.98
N GLU A 21 1.19 9.51 -1.48
CA GLU A 21 2.41 8.78 -1.11
C GLU A 21 3.03 8.07 -2.31
N ALA A 22 4.14 7.40 -2.07
CA ALA A 22 4.84 6.59 -3.07
C ALA A 22 5.44 7.40 -4.22
N LYS A 23 5.93 6.73 -5.25
CA LYS A 23 6.57 7.37 -6.42
C LYS A 23 5.63 8.26 -7.22
N GLU A 24 4.35 7.95 -7.17
CA GLU A 24 3.29 8.64 -7.88
C GLU A 24 2.70 9.83 -7.12
N VAL A 25 3.34 10.25 -6.01
CA VAL A 25 2.88 11.39 -5.18
C VAL A 25 2.58 12.63 -6.03
N GLY A 26 1.40 13.22 -5.81
CA GLY A 26 0.91 14.39 -6.53
C GLY A 26 0.27 14.08 -7.89
N LEU A 27 0.31 12.84 -8.39
CA LEU A 27 -0.32 12.47 -9.65
C LEU A 27 -1.81 12.13 -9.48
N PRO A 28 -2.68 12.57 -10.43
CA PRO A 28 -4.08 12.15 -10.45
C PRO A 28 -4.19 10.64 -10.59
N THR A 29 -4.81 9.97 -9.61
CA THR A 29 -4.85 8.51 -9.48
C THR A 29 -6.26 8.05 -9.15
N VAL A 30 -6.71 6.95 -9.75
CA VAL A 30 -7.93 6.25 -9.32
C VAL A 30 -7.54 5.23 -8.26
N PHE A 31 -8.21 5.29 -7.14
CA PHE A 31 -8.04 4.33 -6.05
C PHE A 31 -9.14 3.28 -6.10
N VAL A 32 -8.75 2.02 -6.10
CA VAL A 32 -9.65 0.87 -5.96
C VAL A 32 -9.39 0.26 -4.59
N ARG A 33 -10.25 0.58 -3.61
CA ARG A 33 -10.13 0.12 -2.24
C ARG A 33 -10.94 -1.15 -2.00
N LEU A 34 -10.24 -2.25 -1.76
CA LEU A 34 -10.84 -3.54 -1.45
C LEU A 34 -11.26 -3.63 0.01
N THR A 35 -12.31 -4.40 0.27
CA THR A 35 -12.82 -4.66 1.62
C THR A 35 -12.11 -5.85 2.24
N GLY A 36 -11.89 -5.78 3.55
CA GLY A 36 -11.32 -6.86 4.36
C GLY A 36 -9.83 -6.69 4.61
N CYS A 37 -9.44 -6.92 5.86
CA CYS A 37 -8.04 -6.96 6.29
C CYS A 37 -7.89 -8.01 7.40
N PRO A 38 -6.85 -8.85 7.36
CA PRO A 38 -6.59 -9.78 8.46
C PRO A 38 -5.99 -9.09 9.69
N LEU A 39 -5.44 -7.88 9.53
CA LEU A 39 -4.76 -7.12 10.58
C LEU A 39 -5.70 -6.18 11.32
N ARG A 40 -5.28 -5.75 12.54
CA ARG A 40 -5.99 -4.79 13.39
C ARG A 40 -5.00 -3.80 13.99
N CYS A 41 -4.28 -3.08 13.12
CA CYS A 41 -3.30 -2.07 13.55
C CYS A 41 -3.95 -1.00 14.41
N ASN A 42 -3.29 -0.60 15.51
CA ASN A 42 -3.80 0.39 16.45
C ASN A 42 -4.09 1.76 15.82
N TYR A 43 -3.26 2.15 14.86
CA TYR A 43 -3.35 3.44 14.16
C TYR A 43 -3.96 3.33 12.75
N CYS A 44 -4.81 2.31 12.52
CA CYS A 44 -5.41 2.13 11.20
C CYS A 44 -6.36 3.28 10.86
N ASP A 45 -6.02 4.03 9.82
CA ASP A 45 -6.83 5.13 9.28
C ASP A 45 -8.00 4.68 8.41
N THR A 46 -8.00 3.40 8.01
CA THR A 46 -8.95 2.81 7.06
C THR A 46 -9.78 1.69 7.70
N ALA A 47 -10.04 1.77 9.01
CA ALA A 47 -10.81 0.75 9.73
C ALA A 47 -12.23 0.51 9.17
N TYR A 48 -12.80 1.50 8.47
CA TYR A 48 -14.10 1.37 7.80
C TYR A 48 -14.07 0.34 6.65
N ALA A 49 -12.90 0.02 6.10
CA ALA A 49 -12.73 -0.99 5.07
C ALA A 49 -12.60 -2.43 5.60
N PHE A 50 -12.61 -2.64 6.93
CA PHE A 50 -12.51 -4.00 7.51
C PHE A 50 -13.70 -4.88 7.17
N LYS A 51 -14.88 -4.30 7.01
CA LYS A 51 -16.14 -5.00 6.75
C LYS A 51 -16.93 -4.31 5.65
N GLY A 52 -17.62 -5.10 4.86
CA GLY A 52 -18.50 -4.65 3.81
C GLY A 52 -18.89 -5.83 2.92
N ASN A 53 -19.97 -5.65 2.16
CA ASN A 53 -20.43 -6.63 1.20
C ASN A 53 -20.94 -5.89 -0.04
N ASN A 54 -20.01 -5.46 -0.87
CA ASN A 54 -20.29 -4.81 -2.16
C ASN A 54 -19.47 -5.52 -3.24
N PRO A 55 -19.93 -6.70 -3.71
CA PRO A 55 -19.26 -7.47 -4.73
C PRO A 55 -19.40 -6.78 -6.09
N LEU A 56 -18.28 -6.39 -6.69
CA LEU A 56 -18.21 -5.89 -8.06
C LEU A 56 -17.43 -6.86 -8.93
N THR A 57 -17.87 -7.05 -10.16
CA THR A 57 -17.11 -7.85 -11.14
C THR A 57 -15.88 -7.08 -11.61
N ILE A 58 -14.84 -7.79 -12.05
CA ILE A 58 -13.64 -7.14 -12.62
C ILE A 58 -14.03 -6.27 -13.82
N SER A 59 -14.94 -6.72 -14.68
CA SER A 59 -15.44 -5.91 -15.79
C SER A 59 -16.11 -4.61 -15.33
N HIS A 60 -16.88 -4.65 -14.23
CA HIS A 60 -17.48 -3.44 -13.66
C HIS A 60 -16.41 -2.49 -13.13
N ILE A 61 -15.40 -3.00 -12.39
CA ILE A 61 -14.29 -2.20 -11.88
C ILE A 61 -13.53 -1.52 -13.03
N LEU A 62 -13.20 -2.26 -14.09
CA LEU A 62 -12.52 -1.69 -15.27
C LEU A 62 -13.36 -0.58 -15.92
N ASN A 63 -14.68 -0.76 -16.03
CA ASN A 63 -15.56 0.28 -16.54
C ASN A 63 -15.62 1.52 -15.63
N GLU A 64 -15.64 1.32 -14.31
CA GLU A 64 -15.61 2.45 -13.36
C GLU A 64 -14.29 3.26 -13.46
N VAL A 65 -13.15 2.59 -13.47
CA VAL A 65 -11.85 3.30 -13.55
C VAL A 65 -11.66 4.00 -14.89
N SER A 66 -12.23 3.48 -15.98
CA SER A 66 -12.13 4.08 -17.31
C SER A 66 -12.86 5.42 -17.47
N LYS A 67 -13.74 5.77 -16.53
CA LYS A 67 -14.44 7.06 -16.53
C LYS A 67 -13.52 8.25 -16.22
N TYR A 68 -12.35 7.98 -15.66
CA TYR A 68 -11.39 9.01 -15.25
C TYR A 68 -10.26 9.13 -16.27
N ASN A 69 -9.88 10.38 -16.58
CA ASN A 69 -8.79 10.66 -17.52
C ASN A 69 -7.43 10.58 -16.82
N THR A 70 -7.04 9.38 -16.41
CA THR A 70 -5.72 9.10 -15.85
C THR A 70 -5.24 7.71 -16.27
N GLN A 71 -3.91 7.53 -16.27
CA GLN A 71 -3.28 6.23 -16.49
C GLN A 71 -2.87 5.54 -15.17
N TYR A 72 -3.02 6.21 -14.01
CA TYR A 72 -2.54 5.72 -12.73
C TYR A 72 -3.68 5.12 -11.90
N ILE A 73 -3.51 3.87 -11.50
CA ILE A 73 -4.46 3.16 -10.63
C ILE A 73 -3.70 2.66 -9.40
N CYS A 74 -4.23 2.96 -8.22
CA CYS A 74 -3.77 2.41 -6.96
C CYS A 74 -4.78 1.38 -6.44
N VAL A 75 -4.38 0.12 -6.38
CA VAL A 75 -5.17 -0.94 -5.73
C VAL A 75 -4.74 -1.00 -4.27
N THR A 76 -5.66 -0.71 -3.38
CA THR A 76 -5.43 -0.61 -1.94
C THR A 76 -6.60 -1.21 -1.18
N GLY A 77 -6.72 -0.96 0.11
CA GLY A 77 -7.90 -1.38 0.86
C GLY A 77 -7.62 -1.62 2.32
N GLY A 78 -8.20 -2.69 2.86
CA GLY A 78 -7.67 -3.37 4.02
C GLY A 78 -6.36 -4.09 3.66
N GLU A 79 -6.47 -5.34 3.17
CA GLU A 79 -5.35 -6.04 2.54
C GLU A 79 -5.82 -6.58 1.17
N PRO A 80 -5.37 -5.98 0.05
CA PRO A 80 -5.91 -6.33 -1.27
C PRO A 80 -5.77 -7.80 -1.63
N ILE A 81 -4.59 -8.38 -1.41
CA ILE A 81 -4.32 -9.78 -1.77
C ILE A 81 -4.90 -10.81 -0.79
N ALA A 82 -5.59 -10.37 0.28
CA ALA A 82 -6.45 -11.27 1.06
C ALA A 82 -7.64 -11.79 0.25
N GLN A 83 -8.03 -11.06 -0.81
CA GLN A 83 -8.98 -11.55 -1.81
C GLN A 83 -8.20 -12.15 -2.98
N SER A 84 -8.27 -13.47 -3.17
CA SER A 84 -7.51 -14.20 -4.20
C SER A 84 -7.71 -13.67 -5.63
N ASN A 85 -8.90 -13.14 -5.92
CA ASN A 85 -9.21 -12.53 -7.22
C ASN A 85 -8.50 -11.19 -7.44
N CYS A 86 -7.85 -10.61 -6.42
CA CYS A 86 -7.08 -9.36 -6.56
C CYS A 86 -5.97 -9.49 -7.59
N LEU A 87 -5.28 -10.65 -7.66
CA LEU A 87 -4.24 -10.89 -8.66
C LEU A 87 -4.79 -10.77 -10.09
N LYS A 88 -6.00 -11.31 -10.33
CA LYS A 88 -6.66 -11.18 -11.64
C LYS A 88 -7.07 -9.75 -11.95
N LEU A 89 -7.49 -8.97 -10.95
CA LEU A 89 -7.76 -7.54 -11.11
C LEU A 89 -6.50 -6.78 -11.53
N LEU A 90 -5.37 -7.02 -10.82
CA LEU A 90 -4.09 -6.39 -11.15
C LEU A 90 -3.66 -6.69 -12.58
N ASP A 91 -3.74 -7.96 -13.00
CA ASP A 91 -3.43 -8.36 -14.38
C ASP A 91 -4.33 -7.67 -15.40
N SER A 92 -5.64 -7.63 -15.14
CA SER A 92 -6.61 -7.00 -16.04
C SER A 92 -6.39 -5.49 -16.20
N LEU A 93 -6.00 -4.80 -15.12
CA LEU A 93 -5.64 -3.37 -15.17
C LEU A 93 -4.35 -3.14 -15.99
N ILE A 94 -3.33 -3.99 -15.82
CA ILE A 94 -2.10 -3.94 -16.62
C ILE A 94 -2.39 -4.22 -18.11
N GLU A 95 -3.22 -5.21 -18.41
CA GLU A 95 -3.63 -5.55 -19.78
C GLU A 95 -4.43 -4.42 -20.43
N ALA A 96 -5.23 -3.68 -19.66
CA ALA A 96 -5.94 -2.49 -20.10
C ALA A 96 -5.03 -1.26 -20.31
N GLY A 97 -3.72 -1.37 -20.03
CA GLY A 97 -2.72 -0.34 -20.29
C GLY A 97 -2.49 0.65 -19.15
N TYR A 98 -3.04 0.39 -17.96
CA TYR A 98 -2.82 1.25 -16.79
C TYR A 98 -1.45 1.04 -16.16
N LYS A 99 -0.93 2.08 -15.51
CA LYS A 99 0.18 2.02 -14.55
C LYS A 99 -0.41 1.71 -13.19
N VAL A 100 -0.13 0.52 -12.67
CA VAL A 100 -0.78 0.01 -11.47
C VAL A 100 0.21 -0.02 -10.32
N SER A 101 -0.15 0.61 -9.21
CA SER A 101 0.46 0.40 -7.91
C SER A 101 -0.46 -0.41 -7.00
N MET A 102 0.15 -1.15 -6.06
CA MET A 102 -0.57 -1.90 -5.03
C MET A 102 0.03 -1.57 -3.66
N GLU A 103 -0.83 -1.12 -2.75
CA GLU A 103 -0.48 -0.94 -1.34
C GLU A 103 -0.88 -2.19 -0.55
N THR A 104 0.07 -2.81 0.14
CA THR A 104 -0.13 -4.04 0.92
C THR A 104 0.58 -3.98 2.26
N SER A 105 0.04 -4.63 3.27
CA SER A 105 0.69 -4.81 4.57
C SER A 105 1.89 -5.77 4.53
N GLY A 106 2.06 -6.53 3.44
CA GLY A 106 3.08 -7.55 3.34
C GLY A 106 2.89 -8.77 4.26
N SER A 107 1.71 -8.94 4.85
CA SER A 107 1.38 -10.11 5.69
C SER A 107 1.10 -11.37 4.89
N ILE A 108 0.84 -11.22 3.58
CA ILE A 108 0.55 -12.30 2.64
C ILE A 108 1.68 -12.36 1.60
N ASP A 109 1.88 -13.52 0.99
CA ASP A 109 2.89 -13.72 -0.06
C ASP A 109 2.62 -12.82 -1.27
N ILE A 110 3.58 -11.94 -1.60
CA ILE A 110 3.50 -11.03 -2.75
C ILE A 110 4.15 -11.60 -4.01
N SER A 111 4.79 -12.77 -3.94
CA SER A 111 5.50 -13.36 -5.08
C SER A 111 4.60 -13.64 -6.31
N PRO A 112 3.28 -13.91 -6.17
CA PRO A 112 2.40 -14.10 -7.31
C PRO A 112 1.99 -12.79 -8.02
N VAL A 113 2.31 -11.63 -7.46
CA VAL A 113 1.92 -10.32 -8.03
C VAL A 113 2.67 -10.09 -9.34
N ASN A 114 1.94 -9.63 -10.36
CA ASN A 114 2.51 -9.32 -11.67
C ASN A 114 3.69 -8.35 -11.55
N SER A 115 4.81 -8.68 -12.19
CA SER A 115 6.05 -7.90 -12.11
C SER A 115 5.95 -6.47 -12.65
N LYS A 116 4.89 -6.13 -13.40
CA LYS A 116 4.63 -4.77 -13.87
C LYS A 116 3.92 -3.90 -12.82
N VAL A 117 3.35 -4.49 -11.78
CA VAL A 117 2.72 -3.76 -10.67
C VAL A 117 3.81 -3.17 -9.78
N SER A 118 3.72 -1.89 -9.43
CA SER A 118 4.57 -1.24 -8.43
C SER A 118 4.03 -1.56 -7.04
N ILE A 119 4.82 -2.21 -6.20
CA ILE A 119 4.40 -2.61 -4.85
C ILE A 119 4.88 -1.59 -3.84
N VAL A 120 3.95 -1.08 -3.02
CA VAL A 120 4.24 -0.32 -1.80
C VAL A 120 3.91 -1.23 -0.62
N MET A 121 4.92 -1.82 -0.02
CA MET A 121 4.75 -2.75 1.09
C MET A 121 4.98 -2.06 2.42
N ASP A 122 3.92 -1.95 3.22
CA ASP A 122 3.93 -1.35 4.55
C ASP A 122 4.24 -2.42 5.61
N ILE A 123 5.50 -2.55 5.98
CA ILE A 123 5.91 -3.48 7.04
C ILE A 123 5.52 -2.94 8.41
N LYS A 124 4.87 -3.77 9.21
CA LYS A 124 4.27 -3.35 10.47
C LYS A 124 5.32 -3.23 11.57
N THR A 125 5.41 -2.03 12.16
CA THR A 125 6.28 -1.72 13.28
C THR A 125 5.69 -2.22 14.61
N PRO A 126 6.47 -2.30 15.71
CA PRO A 126 5.96 -2.78 17.00
C PRO A 126 4.72 -2.03 17.50
N SER A 127 4.67 -0.70 17.35
CA SER A 127 3.51 0.11 17.79
C SER A 127 2.22 -0.19 17.04
N SER A 128 2.29 -0.84 15.87
CA SER A 128 1.09 -1.30 15.16
C SER A 128 0.34 -2.41 15.89
N THR A 129 1.03 -3.15 16.79
CA THR A 129 0.61 -4.40 17.44
C THR A 129 0.49 -5.60 16.49
N GLU A 130 0.80 -5.42 15.20
CA GLU A 130 0.70 -6.44 14.15
C GLU A 130 2.07 -6.85 13.58
N GLU A 131 3.18 -6.46 14.20
CA GLU A 131 4.55 -6.78 13.79
C GLU A 131 4.76 -8.29 13.55
N LYS A 132 4.13 -9.15 14.35
CA LYS A 132 4.24 -10.60 14.25
C LYS A 132 3.62 -11.18 12.97
N GLN A 133 2.81 -10.40 12.27
CA GLN A 133 2.16 -10.78 11.02
C GLN A 133 3.03 -10.44 9.79
N ASN A 134 4.17 -9.78 9.98
CA ASN A 134 5.09 -9.50 8.90
C ASN A 134 5.65 -10.78 8.30
N ARG A 135 5.51 -10.93 6.98
CA ARG A 135 6.15 -11.98 6.21
C ARG A 135 7.47 -11.45 5.64
N TYR A 136 8.56 -11.66 6.38
CA TYR A 136 9.88 -11.10 6.02
C TYR A 136 10.46 -11.67 4.72
N GLU A 137 10.02 -12.85 4.26
CA GLU A 137 10.37 -13.42 2.97
C GLU A 137 10.01 -12.47 1.81
N ASN A 138 8.97 -11.68 1.96
CA ASN A 138 8.55 -10.68 0.97
C ASN A 138 9.62 -9.62 0.69
N LEU A 139 10.53 -9.34 1.64
CA LEU A 139 11.63 -8.39 1.43
C LEU A 139 12.53 -8.79 0.26
N SER A 140 12.71 -10.10 0.05
CA SER A 140 13.52 -10.63 -1.05
C SER A 140 12.82 -10.55 -2.41
N VAL A 141 11.49 -10.43 -2.42
CA VAL A 141 10.65 -10.32 -3.63
C VAL A 141 10.64 -8.90 -4.18
N LEU A 142 10.75 -7.89 -3.31
CA LEU A 142 10.74 -6.48 -3.70
C LEU A 142 11.90 -6.15 -4.65
N GLN A 143 11.58 -5.37 -5.67
CA GLN A 143 12.50 -4.90 -6.71
C GLN A 143 12.79 -3.40 -6.55
N SER A 144 13.73 -2.86 -7.33
CA SER A 144 14.09 -1.43 -7.30
C SER A 144 12.95 -0.49 -7.73
N LYS A 145 11.93 -1.00 -8.42
CA LYS A 145 10.71 -0.25 -8.75
C LYS A 145 9.73 -0.14 -7.58
N ASP A 146 9.83 -1.05 -6.61
CA ASP A 146 8.94 -1.16 -5.47
C ASP A 146 9.40 -0.29 -4.30
N GLN A 147 8.58 -0.19 -3.27
CA GLN A 147 8.84 0.63 -2.10
C GLN A 147 8.54 -0.15 -0.82
N LEU A 148 9.42 -0.01 0.16
CA LEU A 148 9.25 -0.55 1.51
C LEU A 148 8.91 0.60 2.45
N LYS A 149 7.69 0.60 2.99
CA LYS A 149 7.17 1.65 3.87
C LYS A 149 7.18 1.21 5.33
N PHE A 150 7.51 2.14 6.20
CA PHE A 150 7.38 2.03 7.66
C PHE A 150 6.52 3.17 8.18
N VAL A 151 5.48 2.84 8.93
CA VAL A 151 4.66 3.82 9.64
C VAL A 151 5.14 3.90 11.08
N ILE A 152 5.63 5.07 11.48
CA ILE A 152 6.41 5.31 12.70
C ILE A 152 5.56 6.09 13.71
N ALA A 153 5.27 5.48 14.86
CA ALA A 153 4.58 6.12 15.97
C ALA A 153 5.55 6.63 17.05
N SER A 154 6.75 6.08 17.12
CA SER A 154 7.70 6.34 18.20
C SER A 154 9.16 6.21 17.76
N ARG A 155 10.09 6.71 18.59
CA ARG A 155 11.53 6.48 18.39
C ARG A 155 11.88 4.98 18.37
N SER A 156 11.19 4.19 19.17
CA SER A 156 11.39 2.73 19.21
C SER A 156 11.05 2.06 17.88
N ASP A 157 9.95 2.48 17.22
CA ASP A 157 9.62 1.98 15.87
C ASP A 157 10.68 2.36 14.85
N PHE A 158 11.18 3.59 14.92
CA PHE A 158 12.21 4.07 14.02
C PHE A 158 13.52 3.28 14.19
N ASP A 159 14.00 3.11 15.45
CA ASP A 159 15.22 2.35 15.70
C ASP A 159 15.06 0.87 15.31
N TRP A 160 13.89 0.25 15.56
CA TRP A 160 13.56 -1.10 15.10
C TRP A 160 13.60 -1.21 13.57
N SER A 161 13.04 -0.24 12.87
CA SER A 161 13.05 -0.20 11.40
C SER A 161 14.47 -0.08 10.84
N CYS A 162 15.30 0.76 11.46
CA CYS A 162 16.71 0.89 11.12
C CYS A 162 17.48 -0.42 11.29
N ASP A 163 17.20 -1.15 12.37
CA ASP A 163 17.86 -2.43 12.65
C ASP A 163 17.37 -3.54 11.68
N LEU A 164 16.10 -3.50 11.28
CA LEU A 164 15.60 -4.38 10.22
C LEU A 164 16.33 -4.14 8.89
N LEU A 165 16.48 -2.86 8.50
CA LEU A 165 17.17 -2.48 7.26
C LEU A 165 18.65 -2.88 7.26
N LYS A 166 19.35 -2.81 8.42
CA LYS A 166 20.73 -3.28 8.54
C LYS A 166 20.88 -4.79 8.36
N LYS A 167 19.87 -5.55 8.82
CA LYS A 167 19.87 -7.03 8.75
C LYS A 167 19.48 -7.56 7.36
N ASN A 168 18.78 -6.75 6.57
CA ASN A 168 18.24 -7.15 5.29
C ASN A 168 18.71 -6.21 4.19
N GLN A 169 19.28 -6.75 3.12
CA GLN A 169 19.61 -5.96 1.93
C GLN A 169 18.32 -5.75 1.11
N VAL A 170 17.69 -4.60 1.31
CA VAL A 170 16.49 -4.21 0.58
C VAL A 170 16.88 -3.50 -0.71
N LYS A 171 16.31 -3.92 -1.84
CA LYS A 171 16.57 -3.31 -3.17
C LYS A 171 15.63 -2.14 -3.47
N SER A 172 14.45 -2.14 -2.83
CA SER A 172 13.43 -1.12 -3.00
C SER A 172 13.81 0.18 -2.29
N GLU A 173 13.20 1.27 -2.72
CA GLU A 173 13.24 2.53 -2.00
C GLU A 173 12.58 2.38 -0.62
N VAL A 174 13.14 3.05 0.39
CA VAL A 174 12.61 3.01 1.76
C VAL A 174 11.84 4.29 2.06
N LEU A 175 10.63 4.14 2.61
CA LEU A 175 9.75 5.24 2.99
C LEU A 175 9.49 5.22 4.49
N PHE A 176 9.55 6.38 5.14
CA PHE A 176 9.09 6.58 6.50
C PHE A 176 7.92 7.56 6.53
N SER A 177 6.84 7.19 7.22
CA SER A 177 5.67 8.04 7.44
C SER A 177 5.38 8.13 8.94
N PRO A 178 5.19 9.32 9.51
CA PRO A 178 4.79 9.44 10.90
C PRO A 178 3.33 9.05 11.08
N VAL A 179 2.99 8.43 12.22
CA VAL A 179 1.59 8.24 12.62
C VAL A 179 1.01 9.60 12.99
N TYR A 180 -0.11 9.94 12.36
CA TYR A 180 -0.82 11.19 12.63
C TYR A 180 -1.12 11.35 14.13
N GLU A 181 -0.94 12.55 14.67
CA GLU A 181 -1.11 12.91 16.09
C GLU A 181 -0.20 12.16 17.10
N SER A 182 0.64 11.20 16.65
CA SER A 182 1.55 10.48 17.55
C SER A 182 3.00 10.92 17.39
N LEU A 183 3.40 11.32 16.21
CA LEU A 183 4.77 11.74 15.91
C LEU A 183 4.74 12.96 14.97
N GLU A 184 5.41 14.03 15.42
CA GLU A 184 5.55 15.22 14.59
C GLU A 184 6.48 14.95 13.39
N PRO A 185 6.06 15.35 12.16
CA PRO A 185 6.84 15.09 10.95
C PRO A 185 8.29 15.57 11.02
N PHE A 186 8.55 16.73 11.63
CA PHE A 186 9.90 17.27 11.75
C PHE A 186 10.80 16.41 12.65
N GLN A 187 10.25 15.78 13.70
CA GLN A 187 11.02 14.87 14.56
C GLN A 187 11.49 13.64 13.80
N LEU A 188 10.62 13.08 12.94
CA LEU A 188 10.99 11.95 12.09
C LEU A 188 12.09 12.36 11.10
N ALA A 189 11.98 13.54 10.49
CA ALA A 189 12.99 14.08 9.59
C ALA A 189 14.36 14.23 10.29
N ASP A 190 14.38 14.77 11.52
CA ASP A 190 15.60 14.90 12.32
C ASP A 190 16.25 13.53 12.60
N TRP A 191 15.44 12.51 12.93
CA TRP A 191 15.95 11.15 13.18
C TRP A 191 16.56 10.51 11.92
N ILE A 192 15.95 10.73 10.75
CA ILE A 192 16.48 10.24 9.47
C ILE A 192 17.83 10.90 9.17
N LEU A 193 17.94 12.22 9.38
CA LEU A 193 19.18 12.97 9.17
C LEU A 193 20.27 12.54 10.18
N GLU A 194 19.91 12.38 11.45
CA GLU A 194 20.81 11.89 12.51
C GLU A 194 21.43 10.54 12.14
N LYS A 195 20.61 9.60 11.69
CA LYS A 195 21.04 8.23 11.31
C LYS A 195 21.66 8.14 9.93
N LYS A 196 21.59 9.21 9.11
CA LYS A 196 22.07 9.26 7.71
C LYS A 196 21.52 8.11 6.87
N ILE A 197 20.24 7.80 7.03
CA ILE A 197 19.57 6.73 6.29
C ILE A 197 19.14 7.28 4.93
N ASN A 198 19.41 6.50 3.88
CA ASN A 198 18.88 6.81 2.54
C ASN A 198 17.42 6.37 2.46
N ALA A 199 16.51 7.24 2.88
CA ALA A 199 15.06 7.00 2.89
C ALA A 199 14.31 8.29 2.58
N VAL A 200 13.12 8.15 2.01
CA VAL A 200 12.20 9.26 1.77
C VAL A 200 11.28 9.41 2.98
N SER A 201 11.14 10.64 3.46
CA SER A 201 10.18 10.99 4.52
C SER A 201 8.93 11.61 3.91
N TYR A 202 7.77 10.97 4.11
CA TYR A 202 6.48 11.54 3.73
C TYR A 202 5.90 12.33 4.89
N THR A 203 6.28 13.59 4.98
CA THR A 203 5.93 14.45 6.10
C THR A 203 4.87 15.49 5.77
N HIS A 204 4.39 15.57 4.52
CA HIS A 204 3.70 16.78 4.04
C HIS A 204 2.31 16.60 3.45
N LEU A 205 1.87 15.38 3.15
CA LEU A 205 0.55 15.17 2.58
C LEU A 205 -0.26 14.26 3.49
N PRO A 206 -1.39 14.74 4.04
CA PRO A 206 -2.37 13.83 4.62
C PRO A 206 -2.82 12.84 3.55
N LEU A 207 -2.99 11.57 3.93
CA LEU A 207 -3.57 10.57 3.04
C LEU A 207 -4.87 11.10 2.45
N PRO A 208 -5.14 10.88 1.14
CA PRO A 208 -6.37 11.32 0.54
C PRO A 208 -7.53 10.60 1.21
N THR A 209 -8.18 11.28 2.14
CA THR A 209 -9.50 10.93 2.62
C THR A 209 -10.51 11.48 1.62
N LYS A 210 -11.57 10.74 1.38
CA LYS A 210 -12.67 11.16 0.53
C LYS A 210 -13.13 12.55 0.98
N ALA A 211 -12.96 13.54 0.09
CA ALA A 211 -13.51 14.88 0.28
C ALA A 211 -15.04 14.84 0.17
#